data_27cd8b277c23bda5cc1aaf57928e7cdd
#
_entry.id   27cd8b277c23bda5cc1aaf57928e7cdd
#
_cell.length_a   1.000
_cell.length_b   1.000
_cell.length_c   1.000
_cell.angle_alpha   90.00
_cell.angle_beta   90.00
_cell.angle_gamma   90.00
#
_symmetry.space_group_name_H-M   'P 1'
#
loop_
_entity.id
_entity.type
_entity.pdbx_description
1 polymer ?
#
loop_
_entity_poly.entity_id
_entity_poly.type
_entity_poly.pdbx_seq_one_letter_code
_entity_poly.pdbx_strand_id
1 'polypeptide(L)'
;MNTSLKIDVLKQYFESRRDVAFAFLFGSEAKGTATSLSDVDIAVYFYPAKRHPVEYEEEVFYDSEDAIWGGLEKLLKREVELLVLNRVSATVAASAIRGKPLAINDWGLYLDFMEVVTGVAEDYREMVFRDFLERMKFERRAKAEITETPHLSGD
;
A
#
# COMPACT_ATOMS: atom_id res chain seq x y z
N MET A 1 18.55 23.37 -3.37
CA MET A 1 18.54 22.29 -4.18
C MET A 1 17.23 21.60 -4.24
N ASN A 2 16.98 21.11 -5.30
CA ASN A 2 15.69 20.58 -5.54
C ASN A 2 15.59 19.13 -5.10
N THR A 3 14.68 18.86 -4.19
CA THR A 3 14.45 17.51 -3.74
C THR A 3 13.20 16.92 -4.35
N SER A 4 12.55 17.65 -5.25
CA SER A 4 11.32 17.12 -5.81
C SER A 4 11.61 15.94 -6.70
N LEU A 5 10.72 14.98 -6.63
CA LEU A 5 10.81 13.76 -7.38
C LEU A 5 10.33 14.01 -8.80
N LYS A 6 11.02 13.39 -9.76
CA LYS A 6 10.63 13.55 -11.16
C LYS A 6 9.51 12.58 -11.49
N ILE A 7 8.29 13.02 -11.20
CA ILE A 7 7.11 12.18 -11.40
C ILE A 7 6.94 11.79 -12.87
N ASP A 8 7.18 12.73 -13.77
CA ASP A 8 7.01 12.46 -15.20
C ASP A 8 7.93 11.35 -15.68
N VAL A 9 9.14 11.32 -15.16
CA VAL A 9 10.10 10.29 -15.53
C VAL A 9 9.62 8.93 -15.06
N LEU A 10 9.07 8.88 -13.83
CA LEU A 10 8.51 7.65 -13.31
C LEU A 10 7.32 7.18 -14.12
N LYS A 11 6.45 8.11 -14.49
CA LYS A 11 5.28 7.75 -15.29
C LYS A 11 5.71 7.15 -16.63
N GLN A 12 6.66 7.77 -17.30
CA GLN A 12 7.14 7.26 -18.57
C GLN A 12 7.78 5.89 -18.40
N TYR A 13 8.53 5.71 -17.34
CA TYR A 13 9.17 4.44 -17.08
C TYR A 13 8.15 3.30 -16.97
N PHE A 14 7.12 3.51 -16.18
CA PHE A 14 6.13 2.45 -15.96
C PHE A 14 5.18 2.30 -17.14
N GLU A 15 4.88 3.39 -17.84
CA GLU A 15 4.03 3.29 -19.03
C GLU A 15 4.66 2.46 -20.13
N SER A 16 5.99 2.40 -20.14
CA SER A 16 6.70 1.62 -21.15
C SER A 16 6.93 0.17 -20.75
N ARG A 17 6.60 -0.21 -19.50
CA ARG A 17 6.82 -1.58 -19.03
C ARG A 17 5.60 -2.44 -19.35
N ARG A 18 5.83 -3.47 -20.15
CA ARG A 18 4.73 -4.37 -20.55
C ARG A 18 4.38 -5.40 -19.51
N ASP A 19 5.27 -5.62 -18.54
CA ASP A 19 5.04 -6.59 -17.48
C ASP A 19 4.32 -5.98 -16.27
N VAL A 20 4.13 -4.68 -16.25
CA VAL A 20 3.48 -3.98 -15.14
C VAL A 20 2.08 -3.55 -15.55
N ALA A 21 1.09 -3.99 -14.79
CA ALA A 21 -0.30 -3.61 -15.05
C ALA A 21 -0.59 -2.22 -14.51
N PHE A 22 -0.06 -1.89 -13.33
CA PHE A 22 -0.18 -0.53 -12.81
C PHE A 22 0.85 -0.31 -11.72
N ALA A 23 1.12 0.97 -11.43
CA ALA A 23 2.12 1.35 -10.43
C ALA A 23 1.70 2.63 -9.73
N PHE A 24 2.06 2.75 -8.45
CA PHE A 24 1.72 3.89 -7.62
C PHE A 24 2.92 4.38 -6.83
N LEU A 25 2.95 5.69 -6.61
CA LEU A 25 3.87 6.31 -5.67
C LEU A 25 3.11 6.50 -4.37
N PHE A 26 3.68 5.99 -3.26
CA PHE A 26 2.98 6.11 -1.98
C PHE A 26 3.97 6.55 -0.91
N GLY A 27 3.53 6.57 0.34
CA GLY A 27 4.39 6.97 1.44
C GLY A 27 4.65 8.47 1.47
N SER A 28 5.80 8.85 1.99
CA SER A 28 6.10 10.25 2.24
C SER A 28 6.19 11.10 0.97
N GLU A 29 6.67 10.51 -0.12
CA GLU A 29 6.73 11.26 -1.38
C GLU A 29 5.34 11.62 -1.89
N ALA A 30 4.40 10.69 -1.78
CA ALA A 30 3.04 10.96 -2.22
C ALA A 30 2.35 11.98 -1.32
N LYS A 31 2.70 11.99 -0.04
CA LYS A 31 2.09 12.92 0.92
C LYS A 31 2.76 14.29 0.96
N GLY A 32 3.90 14.43 0.30
CA GLY A 32 4.63 15.69 0.33
C GLY A 32 5.40 15.92 1.61
N THR A 33 5.62 14.88 2.41
CA THR A 33 6.37 14.99 3.66
C THR A 33 7.78 14.42 3.56
N ALA A 34 8.20 14.04 2.37
CA ALA A 34 9.50 13.42 2.19
C ALA A 34 10.63 14.40 2.36
N THR A 35 11.76 13.91 2.83
CA THR A 35 13.01 14.66 2.86
C THR A 35 13.98 13.99 1.92
N SER A 36 15.16 14.57 1.77
CA SER A 36 16.17 13.99 0.91
C SER A 36 16.70 12.65 1.44
N LEU A 37 16.41 12.34 2.70
CA LEU A 37 16.82 11.09 3.31
C LEU A 37 15.73 10.02 3.26
N SER A 38 14.54 10.38 2.82
CA SER A 38 13.43 9.43 2.75
C SER A 38 13.60 8.49 1.57
N ASP A 39 13.18 7.25 1.75
CA ASP A 39 13.09 6.31 0.66
C ASP A 39 11.92 6.69 -0.25
N VAL A 40 12.02 6.30 -1.50
CA VAL A 40 10.93 6.49 -2.45
C VAL A 40 10.12 5.19 -2.45
N ASP A 41 8.87 5.27 -2.02
CA ASP A 41 8.00 4.10 -1.91
C ASP A 41 7.17 3.94 -3.18
N ILE A 42 7.42 2.87 -3.90
CA ILE A 42 6.74 2.60 -5.17
C ILE A 42 6.09 1.22 -5.11
N ALA A 43 4.82 1.17 -5.47
CA ALA A 43 4.07 -0.07 -5.50
C ALA A 43 3.81 -0.46 -6.95
N VAL A 44 4.02 -1.73 -7.29
CA VAL A 44 3.77 -2.22 -8.62
C VAL A 44 2.89 -3.45 -8.57
N TYR A 45 2.03 -3.58 -9.55
CA TYR A 45 1.23 -4.77 -9.74
C TYR A 45 1.60 -5.37 -11.09
N PHE A 46 2.24 -6.52 -11.06
CA PHE A 46 2.59 -7.23 -12.28
C PHE A 46 1.37 -7.96 -12.81
N TYR A 47 1.35 -8.20 -14.12
CA TYR A 47 0.32 -9.10 -14.66
C TYR A 47 0.43 -10.42 -13.93
N PRO A 48 -0.64 -10.87 -13.28
CA PRO A 48 -0.53 -12.02 -12.39
C PRO A 48 -0.31 -13.33 -13.14
N ALA A 49 0.51 -14.19 -12.55
CA ALA A 49 0.71 -15.52 -13.11
C ALA A 49 -0.56 -16.35 -12.99
N LYS A 50 -1.36 -16.08 -11.97
CA LYS A 50 -2.65 -16.70 -11.77
C LYS A 50 -3.70 -15.62 -11.70
N ARG A 51 -4.96 -16.02 -11.87
CA ARG A 51 -6.04 -15.05 -11.93
C ARG A 51 -6.58 -14.68 -10.56
N HIS A 52 -5.68 -14.34 -9.66
CA HIS A 52 -6.09 -13.89 -8.33
C HIS A 52 -5.56 -12.49 -8.12
N PRO A 53 -6.42 -11.52 -7.84
CA PRO A 53 -5.98 -10.14 -7.76
C PRO A 53 -5.28 -9.77 -6.48
N VAL A 54 -5.34 -10.57 -5.41
CA VAL A 54 -4.76 -10.17 -4.13
C VAL A 54 -4.10 -11.35 -3.46
N GLU A 55 -3.11 -11.09 -2.69
CA GLU A 55 -2.32 -11.87 -1.75
C GLU A 55 -2.26 -13.38 -1.90
N TYR A 56 -3.04 -13.94 -2.76
CA TYR A 56 -2.99 -15.38 -2.97
C TYR A 56 -1.76 -15.81 -3.75
N GLU A 57 -0.97 -14.84 -4.17
CA GLU A 57 0.28 -15.10 -4.86
C GLU A 57 1.47 -14.76 -3.99
N GLU A 58 1.32 -14.85 -2.68
CA GLU A 58 2.36 -14.35 -1.79
C GLU A 58 3.69 -15.06 -1.93
N GLU A 59 3.72 -16.21 -2.57
CA GLU A 59 4.98 -16.89 -2.83
C GLU A 59 5.45 -16.75 -4.27
N VAL A 60 4.81 -15.86 -5.02
CA VAL A 60 5.20 -15.64 -6.40
C VAL A 60 6.19 -14.51 -6.49
N PHE A 61 7.27 -14.73 -7.25
CA PHE A 61 8.26 -13.73 -7.53
C PHE A 61 8.36 -13.53 -9.02
N TYR A 62 8.55 -12.30 -9.43
CA TYR A 62 8.57 -11.95 -10.84
C TYR A 62 10.00 -11.65 -11.27
N ASP A 63 10.38 -12.14 -12.43
CA ASP A 63 11.76 -12.05 -12.88
C ASP A 63 12.27 -10.62 -12.96
N SER A 64 11.38 -9.68 -13.23
CA SER A 64 11.79 -8.29 -13.44
C SER A 64 11.84 -7.46 -12.16
N GLU A 65 11.53 -8.05 -11.00
CA GLU A 65 11.51 -7.25 -9.76
C GLU A 65 12.84 -6.56 -9.49
N ASP A 66 13.93 -7.33 -9.54
CA ASP A 66 15.24 -6.77 -9.25
C ASP A 66 15.67 -5.75 -10.30
N ALA A 67 15.34 -6.03 -11.54
CA ALA A 67 15.69 -5.11 -12.64
C ALA A 67 14.96 -3.78 -12.48
N ILE A 68 13.70 -3.83 -12.09
CA ILE A 68 12.92 -2.62 -11.87
C ILE A 68 13.45 -1.87 -10.65
N TRP A 69 13.70 -2.59 -9.56
CA TRP A 69 14.21 -1.96 -8.34
C TRP A 69 15.51 -1.23 -8.63
N GLY A 70 16.49 -1.95 -9.20
CA GLY A 70 17.77 -1.34 -9.52
C GLY A 70 17.68 -0.23 -10.55
N GLY A 71 16.80 -0.41 -11.53
CA GLY A 71 16.60 0.61 -12.56
C GLY A 71 16.01 1.88 -11.98
N LEU A 72 15.08 1.75 -11.04
CA LEU A 72 14.48 2.92 -10.40
C LEU A 72 15.49 3.65 -9.53
N GLU A 73 16.31 2.92 -8.80
CA GLU A 73 17.34 3.56 -7.97
C GLU A 73 18.34 4.31 -8.79
N LYS A 74 18.71 3.76 -9.94
CA LYS A 74 19.61 4.45 -10.86
C LYS A 74 18.95 5.70 -11.45
N LEU A 75 17.70 5.56 -11.81
CA LEU A 75 16.96 6.65 -12.44
C LEU A 75 16.76 7.81 -11.48
N LEU A 76 16.42 7.51 -10.24
CA LEU A 76 16.11 8.54 -9.26
C LEU A 76 17.31 8.95 -8.42
N LYS A 77 18.37 8.15 -8.43
CA LYS A 77 19.56 8.37 -7.60
C LYS A 77 19.19 8.47 -6.13
N ARG A 78 18.24 7.63 -5.71
CA ARG A 78 17.76 7.55 -4.35
C ARG A 78 17.41 6.10 -4.04
N GLU A 79 17.32 5.79 -2.76
CA GLU A 79 16.89 4.47 -2.36
C GLU A 79 15.39 4.32 -2.62
N VAL A 80 15.02 3.16 -3.13
CA VAL A 80 13.65 2.87 -3.51
C VAL A 80 13.18 1.65 -2.72
N GLU A 81 12.00 1.76 -2.16
CA GLU A 81 11.31 0.62 -1.57
C GLU A 81 10.27 0.16 -2.58
N LEU A 82 10.45 -1.05 -3.09
CA LEU A 82 9.54 -1.59 -4.10
C LEU A 82 8.57 -2.56 -3.45
N LEU A 83 7.30 -2.22 -3.48
CA LEU A 83 6.24 -3.05 -2.93
C LEU A 83 5.53 -3.76 -4.07
N VAL A 84 5.55 -5.09 -4.06
CA VAL A 84 4.88 -5.87 -5.09
C VAL A 84 3.48 -6.18 -4.60
N LEU A 85 2.49 -5.53 -5.20
CA LEU A 85 1.11 -5.62 -4.75
C LEU A 85 0.51 -7.01 -4.94
N ASN A 86 1.11 -7.82 -5.80
CA ASN A 86 0.61 -9.15 -6.07
C ASN A 86 0.67 -10.08 -4.87
N ARG A 87 1.52 -9.76 -3.89
CA ARG A 87 1.72 -10.67 -2.77
C ARG A 87 1.62 -10.02 -1.40
N VAL A 88 1.11 -8.80 -1.33
CA VAL A 88 0.92 -8.16 -0.03
C VAL A 88 -0.52 -8.33 0.43
N SER A 89 -0.76 -8.08 1.70
CA SER A 89 -2.10 -8.16 2.24
C SER A 89 -2.97 -7.04 1.68
N ALA A 90 -4.28 -7.24 1.73
CA ALA A 90 -5.21 -6.23 1.22
C ALA A 90 -5.08 -4.91 1.96
N THR A 91 -4.79 -4.96 3.26
CA THR A 91 -4.65 -3.75 4.05
C THR A 91 -3.45 -2.93 3.59
N VAL A 92 -2.33 -3.59 3.35
CA VAL A 92 -1.14 -2.91 2.85
C VAL A 92 -1.39 -2.37 1.44
N ALA A 93 -2.02 -3.18 0.59
CA ALA A 93 -2.33 -2.76 -0.76
C ALA A 93 -3.25 -1.54 -0.78
N ALA A 94 -4.27 -1.54 0.09
CA ALA A 94 -5.19 -0.41 0.17
C ALA A 94 -4.47 0.87 0.55
N SER A 95 -3.49 0.76 1.44
CA SER A 95 -2.70 1.92 1.82
C SER A 95 -1.89 2.46 0.65
N ALA A 96 -1.28 1.55 -0.12
CA ALA A 96 -0.44 1.96 -1.23
C ALA A 96 -1.22 2.62 -2.36
N ILE A 97 -2.41 2.11 -2.67
CA ILE A 97 -3.19 2.64 -3.78
C ILE A 97 -3.88 3.96 -3.44
N ARG A 98 -3.75 4.43 -2.21
CA ARG A 98 -4.18 5.79 -1.87
C ARG A 98 -3.16 6.83 -2.31
N GLY A 99 -2.01 6.39 -2.77
CA GLY A 99 -0.98 7.30 -3.26
C GLY A 99 -1.31 7.85 -4.63
N LYS A 100 -0.28 8.25 -5.33
CA LYS A 100 -0.42 8.85 -6.64
C LYS A 100 -0.20 7.80 -7.72
N PRO A 101 -1.14 7.62 -8.65
CA PRO A 101 -0.91 6.67 -9.73
C PRO A 101 0.22 7.15 -10.63
N LEU A 102 1.13 6.25 -10.94
CA LEU A 102 2.21 6.53 -11.88
C LEU A 102 1.84 6.04 -13.26
N ALA A 103 1.22 4.89 -13.35
CA ALA A 103 0.76 4.35 -14.62
C ALA A 103 -0.34 3.35 -14.35
N ILE A 104 -1.35 3.35 -15.21
CA ILE A 104 -2.39 2.33 -15.20
C ILE A 104 -2.43 1.79 -16.61
N ASN A 105 -1.66 0.73 -16.85
CA ASN A 105 -1.54 0.15 -18.17
C ASN A 105 -2.67 -0.81 -18.48
N ASP A 106 -3.34 -1.31 -17.46
CA ASP A 106 -4.47 -2.22 -17.63
C ASP A 106 -5.57 -1.80 -16.67
N TRP A 107 -6.54 -1.09 -17.19
CA TRP A 107 -7.64 -0.58 -16.36
C TRP A 107 -8.53 -1.67 -15.82
N GLY A 108 -8.70 -2.75 -16.58
CA GLY A 108 -9.51 -3.87 -16.10
C GLY A 108 -8.92 -4.50 -14.85
N LEU A 109 -7.64 -4.80 -14.90
CA LEU A 109 -6.96 -5.36 -13.74
C LEU A 109 -6.94 -4.38 -12.56
N TYR A 110 -6.73 -3.10 -12.86
CA TYR A 110 -6.71 -2.10 -11.80
C TYR A 110 -8.06 -2.01 -11.09
N LEU A 111 -9.15 -1.97 -11.84
CA LEU A 111 -10.47 -1.84 -11.23
C LEU A 111 -10.84 -3.10 -10.44
N ASP A 112 -10.51 -4.27 -10.95
CA ASP A 112 -10.76 -5.52 -10.23
C ASP A 112 -9.97 -5.54 -8.92
N PHE A 113 -8.71 -5.13 -9.00
CA PHE A 113 -7.85 -5.10 -7.82
C PHE A 113 -8.40 -4.11 -6.78
N MET A 114 -8.79 -2.93 -7.24
CA MET A 114 -9.36 -1.92 -6.36
C MET A 114 -10.59 -2.41 -5.64
N GLU A 115 -11.46 -3.10 -6.36
CA GLU A 115 -12.70 -3.59 -5.78
C GLU A 115 -12.43 -4.60 -4.67
N VAL A 116 -11.54 -5.56 -4.95
CA VAL A 116 -11.23 -6.60 -3.98
C VAL A 116 -10.52 -6.02 -2.76
N VAL A 117 -9.50 -5.22 -3.02
CA VAL A 117 -8.66 -4.67 -1.94
C VAL A 117 -9.47 -3.74 -1.05
N THR A 118 -10.25 -2.86 -1.64
CA THR A 118 -11.04 -1.90 -0.88
C THR A 118 -12.08 -2.59 -0.04
N GLY A 119 -12.76 -3.59 -0.59
CA GLY A 119 -13.76 -4.34 0.15
C GLY A 119 -13.18 -5.06 1.34
N VAL A 120 -12.07 -5.76 1.15
CA VAL A 120 -11.44 -6.50 2.25
C VAL A 120 -10.92 -5.55 3.32
N ALA A 121 -10.30 -4.46 2.89
CA ALA A 121 -9.75 -3.50 3.85
C ALA A 121 -10.85 -2.83 4.66
N GLU A 122 -11.98 -2.54 4.04
CA GLU A 122 -13.12 -1.95 4.74
C GLU A 122 -13.72 -2.92 5.75
N ASP A 123 -13.84 -4.17 5.38
CA ASP A 123 -14.35 -5.19 6.29
C ASP A 123 -13.45 -5.32 7.51
N TYR A 124 -12.15 -5.32 7.30
CA TYR A 124 -11.20 -5.41 8.40
C TYR A 124 -11.31 -4.20 9.31
N ARG A 125 -11.40 -3.02 8.71
CA ARG A 125 -11.48 -1.78 9.48
C ARG A 125 -12.75 -1.74 10.31
N GLU A 126 -13.84 -2.20 9.75
CA GLU A 126 -15.11 -2.25 10.46
C GLU A 126 -15.04 -3.21 11.63
N MET A 127 -14.41 -4.35 11.44
CA MET A 127 -14.25 -5.33 12.50
C MET A 127 -13.43 -4.78 13.66
N VAL A 128 -12.34 -4.09 13.35
CA VAL A 128 -11.49 -3.49 14.36
C VAL A 128 -12.24 -2.41 15.13
N PHE A 129 -13.02 -1.61 14.42
CA PHE A 129 -13.79 -0.55 15.05
C PHE A 129 -14.87 -1.11 15.97
N ARG A 130 -15.53 -2.16 15.53
CA ARG A 130 -16.54 -2.84 16.34
C ARG A 130 -15.94 -3.40 17.62
N ASP A 131 -14.78 -4.01 17.49
CA ASP A 131 -14.05 -4.55 18.62
C ASP A 131 -13.69 -3.45 19.62
N PHE A 132 -13.25 -2.32 19.10
CA PHE A 132 -12.90 -1.17 19.92
C PHE A 132 -14.12 -0.67 20.69
N LEU A 133 -15.27 -0.59 20.03
CA LEU A 133 -16.49 -0.14 20.68
C LEU A 133 -16.92 -1.11 21.78
N GLU A 134 -16.80 -2.40 21.54
CA GLU A 134 -17.17 -3.38 22.53
C GLU A 134 -16.26 -3.31 23.74
N ARG A 135 -15.01 -3.09 23.52
CA ARG A 135 -14.04 -2.93 24.60
C ARG A 135 -14.37 -1.71 25.45
N MET A 136 -14.72 -0.63 24.80
CA MET A 136 -15.10 0.59 25.52
C MET A 136 -16.33 0.38 26.36
N LYS A 137 -17.30 -0.35 25.86
CA LYS A 137 -18.51 -0.65 26.61
C LYS A 137 -18.18 -1.49 27.84
N PHE A 138 -17.30 -2.45 27.67
CA PHE A 138 -16.89 -3.32 28.78
C PHE A 138 -16.20 -2.52 29.87
N GLU A 139 -15.29 -1.64 29.49
CA GLU A 139 -14.59 -0.81 30.45
C GLU A 139 -15.53 0.12 31.18
N ARG A 140 -16.50 0.66 30.48
CA ARG A 140 -17.48 1.55 31.08
C ARG A 140 -18.33 0.83 32.13
N ARG A 141 -18.68 -0.40 31.84
CA ARG A 141 -19.43 -1.23 32.83
C ARG A 141 -18.59 -1.53 34.03
N ALA A 142 -17.34 -1.92 33.82
CA ALA A 142 -16.46 -2.24 34.92
C ALA A 142 -16.25 -1.03 35.80
N LYS A 143 -16.13 0.15 35.19
CA LYS A 143 -16.00 1.38 35.92
C LYS A 143 -17.22 1.66 36.79
N ALA A 144 -18.40 1.44 36.25
CA ALA A 144 -19.62 1.68 36.97
C ALA A 144 -19.78 0.73 38.16
N GLU A 145 -19.32 -0.50 38.03
CA GLU A 145 -19.47 -1.51 39.07
C GLU A 145 -18.45 -1.38 40.18
N ILE A 146 -17.25 -1.00 39.87
CA ILE A 146 -16.17 -1.03 40.83
C ILE A 146 -15.96 0.30 41.49
N THR A 147 -16.38 1.38 40.92
CA THR A 147 -16.21 2.74 41.42
C THR A 147 -14.75 3.11 41.65
N GLU A 148 -13.84 2.35 41.13
CA GLU A 148 -12.43 2.69 41.21
C GLU A 148 -11.97 3.39 39.94
N THR A 149 -10.81 4.04 40.05
CA THR A 149 -10.24 4.65 38.89
C THR A 149 -9.96 3.57 37.86
N PRO A 150 -10.51 3.72 36.68
CA PRO A 150 -10.34 2.67 35.68
C PRO A 150 -8.94 2.66 35.14
N HIS A 151 -8.54 1.49 34.82
CA HIS A 151 -7.31 1.34 34.12
C HIS A 151 -7.63 1.36 32.63
N LEU A 152 -7.10 2.32 31.95
CA LEU A 152 -7.31 2.41 30.52
C LEU A 152 -6.23 1.65 29.82
N SER A 153 -6.60 0.52 29.30
CA SER A 153 -5.71 -0.23 28.48
C SER A 153 -5.80 0.33 27.10
N GLY A 154 -4.73 0.85 26.62
CA GLY A 154 -4.72 1.51 25.33
C GLY A 154 -4.64 0.59 24.15
N ASP A 155 -4.57 -0.64 24.36
CA ASP A 155 -4.40 -1.49 23.21
C ASP A 155 -5.53 -2.30 22.81
#